data_07df7376eae696d9c2ee5b4a7c9ff269
#
_entry.id   07df7376eae696d9c2ee5b4a7c9ff269
#
_cell.length_a   1.000
_cell.length_b   1.000
_cell.length_c   1.000
_cell.angle_alpha   90.00
_cell.angle_beta   90.00
_cell.angle_gamma   90.00
#
_symmetry.space_group_name_H-M   'P 1'
#
loop_
_entity.id
_entity.type
_entity.pdbx_description
1 polymer ?
#
loop_
_entity_poly.entity_id
_entity_poly.type
_entity_poly.pdbx_seq_one_letter_code
_entity_poly.pdbx_strand_id
1 'polypeptide(L)'
;PSQQEMVALPSKIDQWIKCQARVHCAGHYMDDYYAFFPTVDEAKLMGHEIVRRFEAAGIRVNKRKCKVIPLTKPFRFCKARFTLTETGKIKVNGSRDGVKRARRKLKLFHREFKEGKRSFFDIEQYMECQSAYYRNFNDHGRLLRLRRLYHAIFFGGGQCLESSKPG
;
A
#
# COMPACT_ATOMS: atom_id res chain seq x y z
N PRO A 1 23.31 6.82 11.12
CA PRO A 1 22.32 7.87 11.42
C PRO A 1 21.19 7.32 12.26
N SER A 2 20.82 8.03 13.33
CA SER A 2 19.68 7.66 14.17
C SER A 2 18.37 7.79 13.38
N GLN A 3 17.30 7.11 13.82
CA GLN A 3 15.98 7.28 13.21
C GLN A 3 15.51 8.74 13.22
N GLN A 4 15.93 9.51 14.21
CA GLN A 4 15.63 10.94 14.32
C GLN A 4 16.31 11.77 13.24
N GLU A 5 17.58 11.48 12.89
CA GLU A 5 18.27 12.16 11.79
C GLU A 5 17.65 11.84 10.43
N MET A 6 17.20 10.59 10.23
CA MET A 6 16.50 10.17 9.01
C MET A 6 15.14 10.89 8.81
N VAL A 7 14.49 11.33 9.89
CA VAL A 7 13.27 12.14 9.82
C VAL A 7 13.58 13.63 9.66
N ALA A 8 14.65 14.12 10.26
CA ALA A 8 15.01 15.53 10.22
C ALA A 8 15.56 15.98 8.86
N LEU A 9 16.31 15.13 8.15
CA LEU A 9 16.88 15.44 6.84
C LEU A 9 15.82 15.83 5.78
N PRO A 10 14.69 15.13 5.64
CA PRO A 10 13.63 15.51 4.71
C PRO A 10 12.92 16.82 5.07
N SER A 11 12.91 17.23 6.34
CA SER A 11 12.12 18.38 6.81
C SER A 11 12.48 19.71 6.11
N LYS A 12 13.74 19.92 5.78
CA LYS A 12 14.20 21.11 5.02
C LYS A 12 13.66 21.09 3.58
N ILE A 13 13.60 19.90 2.98
CA ILE A 13 13.08 19.71 1.63
C ILE A 13 11.56 19.86 1.63
N ASP A 14 10.86 19.33 2.65
CA ASP A 14 9.43 19.53 2.83
C ASP A 14 9.07 21.00 2.98
N GLN A 15 9.83 21.74 3.79
CA GLN A 15 9.64 23.17 3.97
C GLN A 15 9.86 23.91 2.64
N TRP A 16 10.89 23.54 1.88
CA TRP A 16 11.10 24.12 0.55
C TRP A 16 9.94 23.81 -0.41
N ILE A 17 9.48 22.55 -0.46
CA ILE A 17 8.35 22.14 -1.31
C ILE A 17 7.10 22.96 -0.99
N LYS A 18 6.77 23.12 0.29
CA LYS A 18 5.56 23.82 0.75
C LYS A 18 5.67 25.34 0.64
N CYS A 19 6.77 25.92 1.13
CA CYS A 19 6.88 27.37 1.32
C CYS A 19 7.47 28.08 0.10
N GLN A 20 8.50 27.51 -0.55
CA GLN A 20 9.18 28.15 -1.67
C GLN A 20 8.63 27.69 -3.02
N ALA A 21 8.48 26.39 -3.22
CA ALA A 21 7.91 25.83 -4.44
C ALA A 21 6.37 25.92 -4.47
N ARG A 22 5.72 26.29 -3.35
CA ARG A 22 4.27 26.48 -3.20
C ARG A 22 3.43 25.27 -3.67
N VAL A 23 3.96 24.07 -3.45
CA VAL A 23 3.23 22.84 -3.77
C VAL A 23 2.29 22.52 -2.62
N HIS A 24 1.02 22.89 -2.76
CA HIS A 24 0.01 22.75 -1.68
C HIS A 24 -0.26 21.28 -1.31
N CYS A 25 -0.25 20.39 -2.29
CA CYS A 25 -0.56 18.97 -2.10
C CYS A 25 0.70 18.13 -2.23
N ALA A 26 1.56 18.17 -1.23
CA ALA A 26 2.74 17.33 -1.13
C ALA A 26 2.91 16.78 0.28
N GLY A 27 3.56 15.63 0.40
CA GLY A 27 3.88 15.02 1.69
C GLY A 27 4.71 13.76 1.53
N HIS A 28 5.05 13.17 2.66
CA HIS A 28 5.79 11.92 2.67
C HIS A 28 5.29 10.97 3.78
N TYR A 29 5.56 9.71 3.59
CA TYR A 29 5.41 8.69 4.63
C TYR A 29 6.71 7.87 4.63
N MET A 30 7.51 8.05 5.68
CA MET A 30 8.87 7.51 5.77
C MET A 30 9.71 7.94 4.56
N ASP A 31 10.11 6.99 3.69
CA ASP A 31 10.92 7.17 2.49
C ASP A 31 10.09 7.37 1.19
N ASP A 32 8.78 7.24 1.27
CA ASP A 32 7.88 7.42 0.11
C ASP A 32 7.34 8.85 0.05
N TYR A 33 7.70 9.61 -1.00
CA TYR A 33 7.25 10.97 -1.27
C TYR A 33 6.15 11.03 -2.33
N TYR A 34 5.23 11.98 -2.19
CA TYR A 34 4.26 12.34 -3.21
C TYR A 34 4.09 13.85 -3.31
N ALA A 35 3.79 14.32 -4.51
CA ALA A 35 3.41 15.70 -4.78
C ALA A 35 2.45 15.72 -5.97
N PHE A 36 1.43 16.59 -5.92
CA PHE A 36 0.46 16.75 -6.98
C PHE A 36 0.68 18.09 -7.69
N PHE A 37 0.60 18.07 -9.01
CA PHE A 37 0.81 19.23 -9.88
C PHE A 37 -0.34 19.34 -10.88
N PRO A 38 -0.68 20.57 -11.33
CA PRO A 38 -1.73 20.78 -12.33
C PRO A 38 -1.42 20.11 -13.67
N THR A 39 -0.15 20.14 -14.08
CA THR A 39 0.28 19.64 -15.40
C THR A 39 1.38 18.58 -15.28
N VAL A 40 1.50 17.75 -16.32
CA VAL A 40 2.55 16.72 -16.40
C VAL A 40 3.93 17.35 -16.51
N ASP A 41 4.05 18.48 -17.17
CA ASP A 41 5.35 19.12 -17.39
C ASP A 41 5.86 19.79 -16.12
N GLU A 42 4.98 20.44 -15.34
CA GLU A 42 5.33 20.91 -14.01
C GLU A 42 5.73 19.76 -13.09
N ALA A 43 4.99 18.64 -13.12
CA ALA A 43 5.31 17.47 -12.34
C ALA A 43 6.69 16.88 -12.67
N LYS A 44 7.09 16.89 -13.95
CA LYS A 44 8.43 16.45 -14.38
C LYS A 44 9.51 17.42 -13.91
N LEU A 45 9.33 18.72 -14.17
CA LEU A 45 10.27 19.75 -13.79
C LEU A 45 10.53 19.75 -12.29
N MET A 46 9.46 19.81 -11.50
CA MET A 46 9.54 19.83 -10.05
C MET A 46 10.03 18.50 -9.47
N GLY A 47 9.68 17.38 -10.10
CA GLY A 47 10.19 16.06 -9.74
C GLY A 47 11.72 15.97 -9.86
N HIS A 48 12.30 16.51 -10.94
CA HIS A 48 13.75 16.60 -11.11
C HIS A 48 14.40 17.50 -10.05
N GLU A 49 13.81 18.65 -9.75
CA GLU A 49 14.34 19.57 -8.75
C GLU A 49 14.27 18.99 -7.32
N ILE A 50 13.20 18.30 -6.98
CA ILE A 50 13.06 17.57 -5.71
C ILE A 50 14.18 16.52 -5.59
N VAL A 51 14.38 15.70 -6.63
CA VAL A 51 15.45 14.68 -6.65
C VAL A 51 16.82 15.33 -6.49
N ARG A 52 17.11 16.42 -7.22
CA ARG A 52 18.38 17.16 -7.12
C ARG A 52 18.65 17.64 -5.70
N ARG A 53 17.61 18.15 -5.00
CA ARG A 53 17.75 18.62 -3.61
C ARG A 53 17.99 17.49 -2.63
N PHE A 54 17.34 16.33 -2.81
CA PHE A 54 17.64 15.16 -2.01
C PHE A 54 19.07 14.68 -2.21
N GLU A 55 19.55 14.62 -3.45
CA GLU A 55 20.92 14.23 -3.77
C GLU A 55 21.95 15.24 -3.21
N ALA A 56 21.65 16.54 -3.28
CA ALA A 56 22.48 17.59 -2.68
C ALA A 56 22.53 17.51 -1.13
N ALA A 57 21.46 17.00 -0.51
CA ALA A 57 21.42 16.73 0.93
C ALA A 57 22.09 15.38 1.32
N GLY A 58 22.72 14.68 0.37
CA GLY A 58 23.38 13.39 0.60
C GLY A 58 22.42 12.19 0.61
N ILE A 59 21.15 12.38 0.26
CA ILE A 59 20.15 11.30 0.22
C ILE A 59 20.12 10.68 -1.18
N ARG A 60 20.47 9.39 -1.26
CA ARG A 60 20.44 8.65 -2.53
C ARG A 60 19.02 8.31 -2.95
N VAL A 61 18.55 8.93 -4.04
CA VAL A 61 17.21 8.70 -4.58
C VAL A 61 17.21 7.55 -5.58
N ASN A 62 16.25 6.63 -5.46
CA ASN A 62 16.06 5.57 -6.45
C ASN A 62 15.25 6.11 -7.64
N LYS A 63 15.94 6.65 -8.64
CA LYS A 63 15.32 7.26 -9.86
C LYS A 63 14.38 6.31 -10.62
N ARG A 64 14.61 4.98 -10.56
CA ARG A 64 13.71 3.99 -11.19
C ARG A 64 12.33 3.91 -10.54
N LYS A 65 12.22 4.32 -9.26
CA LYS A 65 10.95 4.37 -8.53
C LYS A 65 10.25 5.73 -8.66
N CYS A 66 10.97 6.79 -9.02
CA CYS A 66 10.38 8.11 -9.24
C CYS A 66 9.52 8.07 -10.51
N LYS A 67 8.24 8.39 -10.38
CA LYS A 67 7.28 8.31 -11.48
C LYS A 67 6.32 9.47 -11.45
N VAL A 68 6.12 10.10 -12.59
CA VAL A 68 4.99 11.00 -12.82
C VAL A 68 3.83 10.17 -13.36
N ILE A 69 2.69 10.22 -12.68
CA ILE A 69 1.52 9.40 -12.99
C ILE A 69 0.31 10.32 -13.10
N PRO A 70 -0.37 10.38 -14.27
CA PRO A 70 -1.63 11.10 -14.39
C PRO A 70 -2.67 10.55 -13.40
N LEU A 71 -3.43 11.42 -12.73
CA LEU A 71 -4.47 11.01 -11.76
C LEU A 71 -5.61 10.20 -12.38
N THR A 72 -5.77 10.28 -13.70
CA THR A 72 -6.69 9.42 -14.47
C THR A 72 -6.26 7.95 -14.46
N LYS A 73 -4.98 7.66 -14.14
CA LYS A 73 -4.46 6.31 -14.02
C LYS A 73 -4.33 5.92 -12.56
N PRO A 74 -4.65 4.66 -12.20
CA PRO A 74 -4.47 4.18 -10.84
C PRO A 74 -2.99 4.18 -10.43
N PHE A 75 -2.70 4.68 -9.24
CA PHE A 75 -1.34 4.68 -8.68
C PHE A 75 -1.29 3.96 -7.33
N ARG A 76 -0.07 3.64 -6.88
CA ARG A 76 0.17 2.97 -5.59
C ARG A 76 0.96 3.90 -4.69
N PHE A 77 0.51 3.99 -3.44
CA PHE A 77 1.22 4.65 -2.35
C PHE A 77 0.94 3.92 -1.04
N CYS A 78 1.94 3.73 -0.18
CA CYS A 78 1.82 3.05 1.12
C CYS A 78 1.06 1.70 1.06
N LYS A 79 1.39 0.86 0.08
CA LYS A 79 0.77 -0.46 -0.17
C LYS A 79 -0.71 -0.42 -0.59
N ALA A 80 -1.33 0.77 -0.66
CA ALA A 80 -2.66 0.97 -1.19
C ALA A 80 -2.64 1.33 -2.68
N ARG A 81 -3.74 1.07 -3.37
CA ARG A 81 -3.99 1.48 -4.75
C ARG A 81 -5.10 2.50 -4.78
N PHE A 82 -4.77 3.68 -5.25
CA PHE A 82 -5.70 4.80 -5.41
C PHE A 82 -6.17 4.89 -6.84
N THR A 83 -7.44 5.18 -7.02
CA THR A 83 -8.06 5.43 -8.33
C THR A 83 -9.02 6.58 -8.17
N LEU A 84 -8.82 7.64 -8.95
CA LEU A 84 -9.78 8.72 -9.06
C LEU A 84 -10.87 8.28 -10.05
N THR A 85 -12.13 8.37 -9.65
CA THR A 85 -13.28 8.07 -10.51
C THR A 85 -13.66 9.31 -11.31
N GLU A 86 -14.41 9.14 -12.41
CA GLU A 86 -14.93 10.24 -13.22
C GLU A 86 -15.83 11.19 -12.41
N THR A 87 -16.46 10.68 -11.35
CA THR A 87 -17.29 11.47 -10.42
C THR A 87 -16.47 12.23 -9.35
N GLY A 88 -15.13 12.25 -9.44
CA GLY A 88 -14.25 12.89 -8.46
C GLY A 88 -14.06 12.10 -7.15
N LYS A 89 -14.66 10.93 -6.99
CA LYS A 89 -14.48 10.11 -5.79
C LYS A 89 -13.17 9.33 -5.85
N ILE A 90 -12.50 9.21 -4.71
CA ILE A 90 -11.28 8.42 -4.58
C ILE A 90 -11.65 7.01 -4.12
N LYS A 91 -11.31 6.01 -4.95
CA LYS A 91 -11.42 4.60 -4.58
C LYS A 91 -10.06 4.09 -4.10
N VAL A 92 -10.02 3.60 -2.87
CA VAL A 92 -8.82 3.02 -2.27
C VAL A 92 -8.99 1.51 -2.18
N ASN A 93 -8.00 0.75 -2.65
CA ASN A 93 -8.02 -0.71 -2.60
C ASN A 93 -6.70 -1.23 -2.03
N GLY A 94 -6.73 -2.39 -1.40
CA GLY A 94 -5.55 -3.11 -0.99
C GLY A 94 -4.70 -3.61 -2.17
N SER A 95 -3.49 -4.11 -1.88
CA SER A 95 -2.58 -4.64 -2.90
C SER A 95 -3.15 -5.88 -3.60
N ARG A 96 -3.09 -5.93 -4.95
CA ARG A 96 -3.46 -7.14 -5.72
C ARG A 96 -2.59 -8.35 -5.37
N ASP A 97 -1.32 -8.11 -5.09
CA ASP A 97 -0.36 -9.17 -4.78
C ASP A 97 -0.52 -9.71 -3.35
N GLY A 98 -1.29 -9.00 -2.51
CA GLY A 98 -1.56 -9.40 -1.13
C GLY A 98 -2.24 -10.77 -1.06
N VAL A 99 -3.29 -11.00 -1.85
CA VAL A 99 -4.00 -12.30 -1.88
C VAL A 99 -3.09 -13.42 -2.38
N LYS A 100 -2.23 -13.17 -3.39
CA LYS A 100 -1.27 -14.16 -3.88
C LYS A 100 -0.25 -14.53 -2.81
N ARG A 101 0.28 -13.53 -2.08
CA ARG A 101 1.21 -13.76 -0.95
C ARG A 101 0.53 -14.50 0.19
N ALA A 102 -0.68 -14.10 0.55
CA ALA A 102 -1.48 -14.77 1.57
C ALA A 102 -1.72 -16.24 1.21
N ARG A 103 -2.03 -16.55 -0.06
CA ARG A 103 -2.17 -17.93 -0.54
C ARG A 103 -0.92 -18.77 -0.31
N ARG A 104 0.25 -18.23 -0.66
CA ARG A 104 1.53 -18.94 -0.45
C ARG A 104 1.79 -19.18 1.04
N LYS A 105 1.53 -18.17 1.87
CA LYS A 105 1.75 -18.26 3.30
C LYS A 105 0.76 -19.20 3.98
N LEU A 106 -0.51 -19.21 3.60
CA LEU A 106 -1.52 -20.13 4.13
C LEU A 106 -1.20 -21.59 3.75
N LYS A 107 -0.72 -21.85 2.53
CA LYS A 107 -0.27 -23.19 2.14
C LYS A 107 0.94 -23.66 2.96
N LEU A 108 1.89 -22.75 3.23
CA LEU A 108 3.03 -23.05 4.11
C LEU A 108 2.53 -23.36 5.54
N PHE A 109 1.68 -22.52 6.08
CA PHE A 109 1.11 -22.69 7.42
C PHE A 109 0.31 -24.00 7.56
N HIS A 110 -0.45 -24.38 6.52
CA HIS A 110 -1.16 -25.66 6.52
C HIS A 110 -0.19 -26.85 6.56
N ARG A 111 0.93 -26.79 5.85
CA ARG A 111 1.97 -27.83 5.94
C ARG A 111 2.60 -27.86 7.32
N GLU A 112 3.02 -26.71 7.87
CA GLU A 112 3.62 -26.60 9.20
C GLU A 112 2.66 -27.04 10.31
N PHE A 113 1.36 -26.80 10.16
CA PHE A 113 0.33 -27.27 11.06
C PHE A 113 0.22 -28.80 11.07
N LYS A 114 0.22 -29.42 9.88
CA LYS A 114 0.22 -30.87 9.74
C LYS A 114 1.48 -31.54 10.33
N GLU A 115 2.60 -30.83 10.30
CA GLU A 115 3.87 -31.27 10.90
C GLU A 115 3.98 -30.96 12.40
N GLY A 116 2.92 -30.37 13.02
CA GLY A 116 2.92 -30.00 14.45
C GLY A 116 3.82 -28.79 14.79
N LYS A 117 4.37 -28.10 13.77
CA LYS A 117 5.29 -26.97 13.94
C LYS A 117 4.58 -25.63 14.15
N ARG A 118 3.26 -25.57 13.95
CA ARG A 118 2.46 -24.35 14.04
C ARG A 118 1.11 -24.65 14.68
N SER A 119 0.64 -23.75 15.55
CA SER A 119 -0.68 -23.86 16.16
C SER A 119 -1.77 -23.34 15.21
N PHE A 120 -3.00 -23.79 15.40
CA PHE A 120 -4.15 -23.25 14.66
C PHE A 120 -4.40 -21.80 15.04
N PHE A 121 -4.12 -21.41 16.28
CA PHE A 121 -4.22 -20.04 16.77
C PHE A 121 -3.36 -19.06 15.94
N ASP A 122 -2.10 -19.42 15.60
CA ASP A 122 -1.23 -18.58 14.76
C ASP A 122 -1.82 -18.33 13.36
N ILE A 123 -2.53 -19.34 12.84
CA ILE A 123 -3.18 -19.26 11.53
C ILE A 123 -4.38 -18.32 11.59
N GLU A 124 -5.21 -18.43 12.62
CA GLU A 124 -6.35 -17.53 12.83
C GLU A 124 -5.89 -16.09 13.06
N GLN A 125 -4.88 -15.87 13.88
CA GLN A 125 -4.29 -14.55 14.10
C GLN A 125 -3.78 -13.93 12.80
N TYR A 126 -3.10 -14.73 11.96
CA TYR A 126 -2.69 -14.27 10.65
C TYR A 126 -3.88 -13.90 9.76
N MET A 127 -4.93 -14.70 9.75
CA MET A 127 -6.15 -14.45 8.97
C MET A 127 -6.86 -13.19 9.46
N GLU A 128 -6.91 -12.94 10.76
CA GLU A 128 -7.50 -11.73 11.31
C GLU A 128 -6.71 -10.49 10.92
N CYS A 129 -5.39 -10.50 11.01
CA CYS A 129 -4.53 -9.40 10.54
C CYS A 129 -4.74 -9.10 9.03
N GLN A 130 -4.82 -10.14 8.20
CA GLN A 130 -5.08 -9.96 6.77
C GLN A 130 -6.51 -9.44 6.50
N SER A 131 -7.48 -9.90 7.28
CA SER A 131 -8.87 -9.45 7.16
C SER A 131 -9.02 -8.00 7.56
N ALA A 132 -8.38 -7.58 8.67
CA ALA A 132 -8.34 -6.19 9.12
C ALA A 132 -7.73 -5.26 8.05
N TYR A 133 -6.63 -5.69 7.41
CA TYR A 133 -6.01 -4.94 6.32
C TYR A 133 -7.00 -4.65 5.17
N TYR A 134 -7.76 -5.66 4.71
CA TYR A 134 -8.73 -5.44 3.62
C TYR A 134 -9.98 -4.68 4.08
N ARG A 135 -10.42 -4.85 5.34
CA ARG A 135 -11.51 -4.05 5.93
C ARG A 135 -11.17 -2.55 5.94
N ASN A 136 -9.95 -2.18 6.31
CA ASN A 136 -9.50 -0.79 6.34
C ASN A 136 -9.57 -0.09 4.97
N PHE A 137 -9.59 -0.84 3.88
CA PHE A 137 -9.74 -0.31 2.53
C PHE A 137 -11.14 -0.51 1.94
N ASN A 138 -12.11 -1.00 2.72
CA ASN A 138 -13.44 -1.41 2.25
C ASN A 138 -13.37 -2.37 1.03
N ASP A 139 -12.31 -3.20 0.98
CA ASP A 139 -12.04 -4.10 -0.14
C ASP A 139 -12.68 -5.47 0.09
N HIS A 140 -14.03 -5.47 0.17
CA HIS A 140 -14.83 -6.66 0.47
C HIS A 140 -14.58 -7.80 -0.52
N GLY A 141 -14.33 -7.48 -1.80
CA GLY A 141 -14.07 -8.49 -2.82
C GLY A 141 -12.79 -9.29 -2.56
N ARG A 142 -11.71 -8.63 -2.10
CA ARG A 142 -10.47 -9.33 -1.74
C ARG A 142 -10.58 -10.03 -0.40
N LEU A 143 -11.28 -9.46 0.55
CA LEU A 143 -11.57 -10.10 1.82
C LEU A 143 -12.32 -11.43 1.61
N LEU A 144 -13.36 -11.42 0.79
CA LEU A 144 -14.13 -12.63 0.46
C LEU A 144 -13.25 -13.69 -0.23
N ARG A 145 -12.40 -13.27 -1.20
CA ARG A 145 -11.46 -14.19 -1.86
C ARG A 145 -10.46 -14.80 -0.88
N LEU A 146 -9.98 -14.01 0.09
CA LEU A 146 -9.06 -14.50 1.11
C LEU A 146 -9.73 -15.52 2.02
N ARG A 147 -10.96 -15.26 2.47
CA ARG A 147 -11.76 -16.20 3.29
C ARG A 147 -12.03 -17.51 2.56
N ARG A 148 -12.51 -17.43 1.31
CA ARG A 148 -12.74 -18.63 0.49
C ARG A 148 -11.47 -19.46 0.31
N LEU A 149 -10.34 -18.81 0.12
CA LEU A 149 -9.04 -19.45 0.00
C LEU A 149 -8.61 -20.14 1.30
N TYR A 150 -8.81 -19.49 2.44
CA TYR A 150 -8.54 -20.06 3.76
C TYR A 150 -9.39 -21.31 3.99
N HIS A 151 -10.69 -21.23 3.76
CA HIS A 151 -11.61 -22.38 3.90
C HIS A 151 -11.22 -23.53 2.96
N ALA A 152 -10.88 -23.24 1.71
CA ALA A 152 -10.44 -24.27 0.76
C ALA A 152 -9.15 -24.97 1.16
N ILE A 153 -8.22 -24.29 1.84
CA ILE A 153 -6.95 -24.88 2.28
C ILE A 153 -7.09 -25.71 3.57
N PHE A 154 -7.86 -25.21 4.53
CA PHE A 154 -7.90 -25.80 5.87
C PHE A 154 -9.07 -26.75 6.12
N PHE A 155 -10.20 -26.56 5.42
CA PHE A 155 -11.43 -27.30 5.69
C PHE A 155 -11.91 -28.15 4.49
N GLY A 156 -11.12 -28.20 3.38
CA GLY A 156 -11.54 -28.90 2.17
C GLY A 156 -12.80 -28.28 1.56
N GLY A 157 -12.94 -28.17 0.25
CA GLY A 157 -14.00 -27.44 -0.43
C GLY A 157 -15.45 -27.89 -0.20
N GLY A 158 -15.90 -27.96 1.04
CA GLY A 158 -17.25 -28.26 1.47
C GLY A 158 -17.92 -26.99 2.03
N GLN A 159 -18.94 -26.52 1.33
CA GLN A 159 -19.94 -25.50 1.68
C GLN A 159 -19.46 -24.05 1.82
N CYS A 160 -19.74 -23.25 0.80
CA CYS A 160 -19.85 -21.81 0.92
C CYS A 160 -20.93 -21.45 1.96
N LEU A 161 -20.52 -20.86 3.07
CA LEU A 161 -21.43 -20.12 3.93
C LEU A 161 -22.00 -18.95 3.10
N GLU A 162 -23.26 -19.04 2.76
CA GLU A 162 -24.03 -17.95 2.19
C GLU A 162 -24.01 -16.77 3.15
N SER A 163 -23.63 -15.64 2.61
CA SER A 163 -23.54 -14.38 3.30
C SER A 163 -24.93 -13.91 3.73
N SER A 164 -25.12 -13.73 5.02
CA SER A 164 -26.10 -12.78 5.53
C SER A 164 -25.79 -11.39 4.99
N LYS A 165 -26.62 -10.90 4.08
CA LYS A 165 -26.68 -9.49 3.71
C LYS A 165 -27.16 -8.73 4.95
N PRO A 166 -26.50 -7.64 5.36
CA PRO A 166 -27.14 -6.69 6.26
C PRO A 166 -28.22 -5.94 5.46
N GLY A 167 -29.41 -5.87 6.00
CA GLY A 167 -30.51 -5.05 5.56
C GLY A 167 -30.23 -3.56 5.77
#